data_823e5d3a85387285cabac2897f7d671c
#
_entry.id   823e5d3a85387285cabac2897f7d671c
#
_cell.length_a   1.000
_cell.length_b   1.000
_cell.length_c   1.000
_cell.angle_alpha   90.00
_cell.angle_beta   90.00
_cell.angle_gamma   90.00
#
_symmetry.space_group_name_H-M   'P 1'
#
loop_
_entity.id
_entity.type
_entity.pdbx_description
1 polymer ?
#
loop_
_entity_poly.entity_id
_entity_poly.type
_entity_poly.pdbx_seq_one_letter_code
_entity_poly.pdbx_strand_id
1 'polypeptide(L)'
;TEVTLTATTSKTQKTKTVKVTVKSDLEIEFDREYAKPGQLMKASVKNAPADTEFTYVWQKDKSTLSDSDSYTPTSVDLNTFITVRASLKSTGATVAEKKIYCSKLPVVYINTEDGYGITSKETYKQATMKIQGNDSFNSTNTTLYDGGISIRGRGNSTWNMGYSKLPYKIKLDSKTNLLGFGNSKHWALLANYMDESLLRNKTSYDLSGKMGMIYLKSTNVEVILNGVYAGNYQLVGNVRI
;
A
#
# COMPACT_ATOMS: atom_id res chain seq x y z
N THR A 1 -12.06 -21.11 6.31
CA THR A 1 -12.39 -22.36 7.04
C THR A 1 -13.04 -23.33 6.07
N GLU A 2 -12.55 -24.56 5.96
CA GLU A 2 -13.23 -25.62 5.23
C GLU A 2 -14.29 -26.25 6.12
N VAL A 3 -15.53 -26.30 5.65
CA VAL A 3 -16.64 -26.99 6.30
C VAL A 3 -17.04 -28.17 5.42
N THR A 4 -17.08 -29.37 6.01
CA THR A 4 -17.53 -30.58 5.33
C THR A 4 -18.99 -30.81 5.67
N LEU A 5 -19.87 -30.78 4.68
CA LEU A 5 -21.27 -31.12 4.80
C LEU A 5 -21.46 -32.54 4.28
N THR A 6 -21.99 -33.43 5.14
CA THR A 6 -22.28 -34.82 4.78
C THR A 6 -23.78 -35.07 4.89
N ALA A 7 -24.40 -35.47 3.79
CA ALA A 7 -25.79 -35.90 3.78
C ALA A 7 -25.88 -37.40 3.48
N THR A 8 -26.61 -38.12 4.33
CA THR A 8 -26.84 -39.58 4.19
C THR A 8 -28.33 -39.83 3.99
N THR A 9 -28.71 -40.59 2.98
CA THR A 9 -30.11 -40.97 2.76
C THR A 9 -30.49 -42.18 3.65
N SER A 10 -31.61 -42.07 4.33
CA SER A 10 -32.06 -43.13 5.26
C SER A 10 -32.45 -44.47 4.59
N LYS A 11 -32.83 -44.42 3.31
CA LYS A 11 -33.29 -45.63 2.58
C LYS A 11 -32.18 -46.41 1.86
N THR A 12 -31.13 -45.75 1.40
CA THR A 12 -30.10 -46.39 0.56
C THR A 12 -28.70 -46.33 1.16
N GLN A 13 -28.53 -45.69 2.30
CA GLN A 13 -27.23 -45.48 2.96
C GLN A 13 -26.21 -44.78 2.04
N LYS A 14 -26.65 -44.08 0.98
CA LYS A 14 -25.76 -43.32 0.08
C LYS A 14 -25.38 -42.00 0.73
N THR A 15 -24.11 -41.80 0.90
CA THR A 15 -23.52 -40.57 1.47
C THR A 15 -22.92 -39.70 0.36
N LYS A 16 -23.25 -38.39 0.37
CA LYS A 16 -22.58 -37.39 -0.48
C LYS A 16 -21.95 -36.37 0.43
N THR A 17 -20.67 -36.15 0.23
CA THR A 17 -19.89 -35.15 0.95
C THR A 17 -19.57 -33.98 0.04
N VAL A 18 -19.80 -32.76 0.50
CA VAL A 18 -19.44 -31.53 -0.20
C VAL A 18 -18.54 -30.71 0.74
N LYS A 19 -17.38 -30.34 0.24
CA LYS A 19 -16.50 -29.40 0.92
C LYS A 19 -16.90 -27.98 0.52
N VAL A 20 -17.25 -27.16 1.50
CA VAL A 20 -17.58 -25.76 1.33
C VAL A 20 -16.50 -24.93 1.99
N THR A 21 -15.84 -24.06 1.23
CA THR A 21 -14.91 -23.08 1.81
C THR A 21 -15.68 -21.85 2.21
N VAL A 22 -15.83 -21.62 3.50
CA VAL A 22 -16.39 -20.40 4.05
C VAL A 22 -15.26 -19.37 4.13
N LYS A 23 -15.31 -18.32 3.29
CA LYS A 23 -14.45 -17.15 3.47
C LYS A 23 -14.96 -16.35 4.66
N SER A 24 -14.07 -16.05 5.57
CA SER A 24 -14.35 -15.13 6.67
C SER A 24 -14.29 -13.71 6.12
N ASP A 25 -15.33 -12.89 6.36
CA ASP A 25 -15.33 -11.46 6.09
C ASP A 25 -14.60 -10.66 7.18
N LEU A 26 -13.89 -11.35 8.07
CA LEU A 26 -13.11 -10.75 9.13
C LEU A 26 -11.85 -10.08 8.55
N GLU A 27 -11.69 -8.80 8.83
CA GLU A 27 -10.56 -8.01 8.37
C GLU A 27 -9.90 -7.30 9.55
N ILE A 28 -8.57 -7.15 9.50
CA ILE A 28 -7.87 -6.30 10.46
C ILE A 28 -8.00 -4.85 10.05
N GLU A 29 -8.46 -4.02 10.97
CA GLU A 29 -8.37 -2.56 10.89
C GLU A 29 -7.30 -2.06 11.85
N PHE A 30 -6.64 -0.96 11.46
CA PHE A 30 -5.75 -0.21 12.32
C PHE A 30 -6.39 1.12 12.70
N ASP A 31 -6.15 1.58 13.92
CA ASP A 31 -6.52 2.92 14.38
C ASP A 31 -5.76 4.03 13.63
N ARG A 32 -4.75 3.64 12.85
CA ARG A 32 -3.91 4.52 12.03
C ARG A 32 -3.72 3.96 10.65
N GLU A 33 -3.64 4.84 9.67
CA GLU A 33 -3.54 4.45 8.25
C GLU A 33 -2.11 4.17 7.80
N TYR A 34 -1.08 4.51 8.58
CA TYR A 34 0.32 4.19 8.26
C TYR A 34 1.15 3.92 9.52
N ALA A 35 2.20 3.12 9.37
CA ALA A 35 3.14 2.80 10.44
C ALA A 35 4.31 3.78 10.44
N LYS A 36 4.63 4.32 11.60
CA LYS A 36 5.74 5.25 11.82
C LYS A 36 6.44 4.94 13.14
N PRO A 37 7.79 5.00 13.18
CA PRO A 37 8.51 4.85 14.44
C PRO A 37 8.06 5.81 15.52
N GLY A 38 7.88 5.29 16.74
CA GLY A 38 7.48 6.04 17.91
C GLY A 38 5.98 6.32 18.04
N GLN A 39 5.15 5.86 17.10
CA GLN A 39 3.69 6.00 17.18
C GLN A 39 3.02 4.67 17.48
N LEU A 40 2.27 4.61 18.58
CA LEU A 40 1.47 3.44 18.93
C LEU A 40 0.41 3.20 17.86
N MET A 41 0.30 1.96 17.41
CA MET A 41 -0.74 1.43 16.53
C MET A 41 -1.56 0.41 17.27
N LYS A 42 -2.88 0.44 17.08
CA LYS A 42 -3.80 -0.60 17.56
C LYS A 42 -4.45 -1.32 16.38
N ALA A 43 -4.57 -2.63 16.53
CA ALA A 43 -5.28 -3.49 15.60
C ALA A 43 -6.61 -3.94 16.22
N SER A 44 -7.63 -4.01 15.39
CA SER A 44 -8.93 -4.61 15.74
C SER A 44 -9.42 -5.47 14.59
N VAL A 45 -10.37 -6.36 14.85
CA VAL A 45 -10.99 -7.18 13.81
C VAL A 45 -12.35 -6.61 13.48
N LYS A 46 -12.53 -6.19 12.22
CA LYS A 46 -13.78 -5.71 11.65
C LYS A 46 -14.71 -6.88 11.33
N ASN A 47 -16.01 -6.63 11.35
CA ASN A 47 -17.06 -7.60 11.06
C ASN A 47 -17.06 -8.81 12.01
N ALA A 48 -16.45 -8.67 13.17
CA ALA A 48 -16.47 -9.72 14.18
C ALA A 48 -17.86 -9.85 14.83
N PRO A 49 -18.35 -11.09 15.07
CA PRO A 49 -19.53 -11.29 15.90
C PRO A 49 -19.32 -10.70 17.30
N ALA A 50 -20.41 -10.28 17.95
CA ALA A 50 -20.35 -9.82 19.33
C ALA A 50 -19.69 -10.88 20.22
N ASP A 51 -18.98 -10.44 21.24
CA ASP A 51 -18.32 -11.28 22.25
C ASP A 51 -17.23 -12.22 21.70
N THR A 52 -16.74 -11.98 20.48
CA THR A 52 -15.62 -12.76 19.93
C THR A 52 -14.30 -12.17 20.42
N GLU A 53 -13.52 -12.98 21.12
CA GLU A 53 -12.18 -12.60 21.59
C GLU A 53 -11.09 -13.05 20.62
N PHE A 54 -10.11 -12.14 20.39
CA PHE A 54 -8.98 -12.38 19.51
C PHE A 54 -7.65 -12.25 20.27
N THR A 55 -6.66 -12.99 19.80
CA THR A 55 -5.24 -12.77 20.10
C THR A 55 -4.57 -12.19 18.86
N TYR A 56 -3.57 -11.33 19.08
CA TYR A 56 -2.86 -10.66 18.01
C TYR A 56 -1.37 -11.02 18.06
N VAL A 57 -0.75 -11.09 16.88
CA VAL A 57 0.70 -11.21 16.76
C VAL A 57 1.19 -10.26 15.70
N TRP A 58 2.07 -9.35 16.10
CA TRP A 58 2.78 -8.45 15.21
C TRP A 58 4.12 -9.05 14.85
N GLN A 59 4.44 -9.11 13.57
CA GLN A 59 5.64 -9.75 13.07
C GLN A 59 6.32 -8.90 12.01
N LYS A 60 7.66 -8.99 12.00
CA LYS A 60 8.51 -8.53 10.91
C LYS A 60 9.27 -9.74 10.40
N ASP A 61 9.13 -10.04 9.11
CA ASP A 61 9.59 -11.30 8.53
C ASP A 61 9.03 -12.49 9.32
N LYS A 62 9.86 -13.19 10.08
CA LYS A 62 9.44 -14.31 10.93
C LYS A 62 9.58 -14.02 12.43
N SER A 63 10.04 -12.81 12.77
CA SER A 63 10.28 -12.43 14.16
C SER A 63 9.05 -11.77 14.77
N THR A 64 8.63 -12.21 15.95
CA THR A 64 7.55 -11.60 16.71
C THR A 64 8.01 -10.28 17.31
N LEU A 65 7.24 -9.22 17.09
CA LEU A 65 7.45 -7.87 17.62
C LEU A 65 6.59 -7.61 18.86
N SER A 66 5.35 -8.11 18.84
CA SER A 66 4.39 -8.00 19.94
C SER A 66 3.33 -9.09 19.83
N ASP A 67 2.78 -9.51 20.97
CA ASP A 67 1.64 -10.41 21.12
C ASP A 67 0.38 -9.70 21.69
N SER A 68 0.42 -8.38 21.74
CA SER A 68 -0.68 -7.51 22.17
C SER A 68 -1.54 -7.06 20.98
N ASP A 69 -2.69 -6.46 21.25
CA ASP A 69 -3.53 -5.77 20.26
C ASP A 69 -2.86 -4.51 19.67
N SER A 70 -1.70 -4.13 20.22
CA SER A 70 -1.01 -2.91 19.86
C SER A 70 0.50 -3.10 19.75
N TYR A 71 1.12 -2.22 18.94
CA TYR A 71 2.56 -2.18 18.75
C TYR A 71 3.03 -0.75 18.43
N THR A 72 4.19 -0.38 18.95
CA THR A 72 4.87 0.87 18.61
C THR A 72 6.08 0.56 17.73
N PRO A 73 6.03 0.80 16.42
CA PRO A 73 7.18 0.63 15.56
C PRO A 73 8.39 1.42 16.05
N THR A 74 9.57 0.89 15.81
CA THR A 74 10.85 1.51 16.16
C THR A 74 11.63 1.89 14.90
N SER A 75 12.80 2.50 15.06
CA SER A 75 13.66 2.86 13.92
C SER A 75 14.15 1.64 13.13
N VAL A 76 14.21 0.46 13.76
CA VAL A 76 14.62 -0.78 13.07
C VAL A 76 13.53 -1.35 12.17
N ASP A 77 12.29 -0.88 12.31
CA ASP A 77 11.16 -1.30 11.47
C ASP A 77 10.98 -0.43 10.21
N LEU A 78 11.77 0.65 10.10
CA LEU A 78 11.73 1.51 8.92
C LEU A 78 12.03 0.72 7.66
N ASN A 79 11.30 1.08 6.60
CA ASN A 79 11.42 0.52 5.25
C ASN A 79 11.16 -0.99 5.20
N THR A 80 10.31 -1.48 6.11
CA THR A 80 9.88 -2.88 6.14
C THR A 80 8.37 -3.01 6.27
N PHE A 81 7.84 -4.18 5.91
CA PHE A 81 6.47 -4.55 6.22
C PHE A 81 6.37 -5.10 7.64
N ILE A 82 5.39 -4.61 8.37
CA ILE A 82 4.91 -5.20 9.62
C ILE A 82 3.64 -5.97 9.29
N THR A 83 3.59 -7.24 9.66
CA THR A 83 2.43 -8.12 9.47
C THR A 83 1.71 -8.30 10.80
N VAL A 84 0.40 -8.15 10.81
CA VAL A 84 -0.45 -8.43 11.96
C VAL A 84 -1.32 -9.62 11.63
N ARG A 85 -1.39 -10.59 12.54
CA ARG A 85 -2.31 -11.72 12.49
C ARG A 85 -3.25 -11.65 13.67
N ALA A 86 -4.53 -11.87 13.41
CA ALA A 86 -5.55 -12.07 14.42
C ALA A 86 -6.00 -13.52 14.42
N SER A 87 -6.05 -14.14 15.59
CA SER A 87 -6.51 -15.51 15.78
C SER A 87 -7.63 -15.55 16.81
N LEU A 88 -8.59 -16.46 16.64
CA LEU A 88 -9.63 -16.71 17.64
C LEU A 88 -9.00 -17.22 18.93
N LYS A 89 -9.30 -16.58 20.04
CA LYS A 89 -8.77 -16.99 21.36
C LYS A 89 -9.25 -18.39 21.75
N SER A 90 -10.46 -18.78 21.32
CA SER A 90 -11.06 -20.06 21.64
C SER A 90 -10.42 -21.27 20.96
N THR A 91 -9.87 -21.08 19.75
CA THR A 91 -9.35 -22.19 18.91
C THR A 91 -7.89 -22.01 18.49
N GLY A 92 -7.33 -20.82 18.64
CA GLY A 92 -6.03 -20.45 18.10
C GLY A 92 -5.99 -20.31 16.56
N ALA A 93 -7.11 -20.48 15.88
CA ALA A 93 -7.16 -20.40 14.42
C ALA A 93 -6.97 -18.96 13.94
N THR A 94 -5.99 -18.72 13.06
CA THR A 94 -5.81 -17.42 12.42
C THR A 94 -6.97 -17.14 11.47
N VAL A 95 -7.62 -15.99 11.63
CA VAL A 95 -8.82 -15.60 10.89
C VAL A 95 -8.60 -14.39 9.99
N ALA A 96 -7.61 -13.57 10.29
CA ALA A 96 -7.26 -12.41 9.47
C ALA A 96 -5.76 -12.10 9.53
N GLU A 97 -5.23 -11.58 8.43
CA GLU A 97 -3.85 -11.08 8.32
C GLU A 97 -3.86 -9.75 7.56
N LYS A 98 -3.06 -8.79 8.00
CA LYS A 98 -2.86 -7.51 7.31
C LYS A 98 -1.42 -7.06 7.42
N LYS A 99 -0.92 -6.47 6.33
CA LYS A 99 0.43 -5.89 6.26
C LYS A 99 0.34 -4.37 6.16
N ILE A 100 1.28 -3.70 6.82
CA ILE A 100 1.45 -2.25 6.73
C ILE A 100 2.94 -1.94 6.56
N TYR A 101 3.24 -0.97 5.68
CA TYR A 101 4.62 -0.55 5.45
C TYR A 101 5.02 0.57 6.41
N CYS A 102 6.13 0.39 7.11
CA CYS A 102 6.63 1.39 8.07
C CYS A 102 7.59 2.37 7.37
N SER A 103 7.23 3.65 7.32
CA SER A 103 8.04 4.68 6.66
C SER A 103 7.90 6.05 7.34
N LYS A 104 8.91 6.91 7.12
CA LYS A 104 8.83 8.35 7.39
C LYS A 104 8.38 9.17 6.18
N LEU A 105 8.31 8.56 5.00
CA LEU A 105 7.83 9.19 3.77
C LEU A 105 6.37 8.82 3.51
N PRO A 106 5.63 9.60 2.72
CA PRO A 106 4.33 9.17 2.25
C PRO A 106 4.44 7.84 1.49
N VAL A 107 3.49 6.95 1.71
CA VAL A 107 3.44 5.64 1.05
C VAL A 107 2.33 5.64 0.01
N VAL A 108 2.67 5.26 -1.20
CA VAL A 108 1.75 5.16 -2.35
C VAL A 108 1.51 3.69 -2.64
N TYR A 109 0.31 3.21 -2.36
CA TYR A 109 -0.14 1.88 -2.71
C TYR A 109 -0.84 1.94 -4.07
N ILE A 110 -0.43 1.09 -4.99
CA ILE A 110 -1.03 0.96 -6.32
C ILE A 110 -1.37 -0.50 -6.54
N ASN A 111 -2.63 -0.78 -6.87
CA ASN A 111 -3.08 -2.11 -7.20
C ASN A 111 -3.73 -2.08 -8.58
N THR A 112 -3.12 -2.77 -9.55
CA THR A 112 -3.68 -2.93 -10.89
C THR A 112 -4.85 -3.91 -10.84
N GLU A 113 -5.87 -3.68 -11.67
CA GLU A 113 -7.07 -4.54 -11.68
C GLU A 113 -6.74 -6.01 -12.01
N ASP A 114 -5.75 -6.23 -12.86
CA ASP A 114 -5.31 -7.57 -13.25
C ASP A 114 -4.25 -8.17 -12.33
N GLY A 115 -3.77 -7.44 -11.32
CA GLY A 115 -2.72 -7.87 -10.39
C GLY A 115 -1.31 -7.95 -10.98
N TYR A 116 -1.12 -7.64 -12.27
CA TYR A 116 0.18 -7.71 -12.94
C TYR A 116 0.88 -6.35 -13.01
N GLY A 117 2.21 -6.37 -13.12
CA GLY A 117 3.04 -5.17 -13.27
C GLY A 117 2.73 -4.35 -14.54
N ILE A 118 3.27 -3.15 -14.61
CA ILE A 118 3.12 -2.23 -15.74
C ILE A 118 4.21 -2.53 -16.77
N THR A 119 3.81 -2.99 -17.95
CA THR A 119 4.73 -3.46 -19.02
C THR A 119 4.73 -2.57 -20.27
N SER A 120 3.80 -1.60 -20.38
CA SER A 120 3.66 -0.73 -21.54
C SER A 120 3.80 0.73 -21.16
N LYS A 121 4.45 1.53 -22.01
CA LYS A 121 4.44 2.99 -21.94
C LYS A 121 3.39 3.63 -22.87
N GLU A 122 2.72 2.84 -23.68
CA GLU A 122 1.70 3.32 -24.62
C GLU A 122 0.29 3.11 -24.06
N THR A 123 0.03 1.91 -23.53
CA THR A 123 -1.30 1.51 -23.04
C THR A 123 -1.41 1.74 -21.54
N TYR A 124 -2.49 2.42 -21.12
CA TYR A 124 -2.83 2.56 -19.72
C TYR A 124 -3.46 1.30 -19.15
N LYS A 125 -3.04 0.90 -17.97
CA LYS A 125 -3.76 -0.05 -17.11
C LYS A 125 -4.65 0.69 -16.13
N GLN A 126 -5.81 0.13 -15.83
CA GLN A 126 -6.65 0.58 -14.73
C GLN A 126 -6.10 0.05 -13.41
N ALA A 127 -6.15 0.89 -12.40
CA ALA A 127 -5.64 0.56 -11.07
C ALA A 127 -6.35 1.40 -10.01
N THR A 128 -6.21 1.02 -8.76
CA THR A 128 -6.51 1.86 -7.61
C THR A 128 -5.21 2.42 -7.05
N MET A 129 -5.27 3.62 -6.49
CA MET A 129 -4.16 4.22 -5.79
C MET A 129 -4.62 4.78 -4.45
N LYS A 130 -3.86 4.47 -3.40
CA LYS A 130 -4.02 5.08 -2.07
C LYS A 130 -2.71 5.72 -1.66
N ILE A 131 -2.75 6.99 -1.24
CA ILE A 131 -1.60 7.70 -0.67
C ILE A 131 -1.85 7.90 0.81
N GLN A 132 -0.99 7.31 1.62
CA GLN A 132 -0.97 7.51 3.06
C GLN A 132 0.08 8.54 3.42
N GLY A 133 -0.31 9.50 4.23
CA GLY A 133 0.53 10.64 4.57
C GLY A 133 1.60 10.33 5.60
N ASN A 134 2.44 11.32 5.81
CA ASN A 134 3.33 11.43 6.96
C ASN A 134 3.14 12.80 7.62
N ASP A 135 3.84 13.05 8.72
CA ASP A 135 3.72 14.28 9.50
C ASP A 135 4.07 15.55 8.73
N SER A 136 4.91 15.44 7.68
CA SER A 136 5.30 16.59 6.86
C SER A 136 4.17 17.11 5.97
N PHE A 137 3.17 16.25 5.68
CA PHE A 137 2.05 16.59 4.80
C PHE A 137 0.71 16.62 5.52
N ASN A 138 0.62 15.92 6.65
CA ASN A 138 -0.58 15.93 7.48
C ASN A 138 -0.26 15.42 8.89
N SER A 139 -0.42 16.27 9.90
CA SER A 139 -0.24 15.91 11.30
C SER A 139 -1.28 14.92 11.84
N THR A 140 -2.33 14.63 11.07
CA THR A 140 -3.50 13.87 11.51
C THR A 140 -3.63 12.48 10.88
N ASN A 141 -2.59 11.83 10.45
CA ASN A 141 -2.65 10.41 10.05
C ASN A 141 -3.78 10.07 9.06
N THR A 142 -3.89 10.81 7.97
CA THR A 142 -5.00 10.65 7.02
C THR A 142 -4.56 10.12 5.68
N THR A 143 -5.50 9.47 5.00
CA THR A 143 -5.40 9.18 3.56
C THR A 143 -5.40 10.50 2.79
N LEU A 144 -4.34 10.73 2.02
CA LEU A 144 -4.19 11.92 1.19
C LEU A 144 -4.82 11.75 -0.20
N TYR A 145 -5.02 10.54 -0.62
CA TYR A 145 -5.74 10.14 -1.82
C TYR A 145 -6.21 8.68 -1.68
N ASP A 146 -7.41 8.39 -2.14
CA ASP A 146 -7.93 7.04 -2.30
C ASP A 146 -8.90 7.05 -3.49
N GLY A 147 -8.56 6.34 -4.57
CA GLY A 147 -9.40 6.33 -5.76
C GLY A 147 -8.80 5.64 -6.98
N GLY A 148 -9.58 5.67 -8.06
CA GLY A 148 -9.21 5.08 -9.34
C GLY A 148 -8.15 5.90 -10.08
N ILE A 149 -7.29 5.19 -10.78
CA ILE A 149 -6.25 5.75 -11.65
C ILE A 149 -6.09 4.95 -12.93
N SER A 150 -5.54 5.60 -13.95
CA SER A 150 -4.92 4.91 -15.09
C SER A 150 -3.41 5.09 -15.00
N ILE A 151 -2.66 4.00 -15.10
CA ILE A 151 -1.19 4.00 -14.98
C ILE A 151 -0.50 3.36 -16.17
N ARG A 152 0.63 3.89 -16.60
CA ARG A 152 1.49 3.32 -17.63
C ARG A 152 2.95 3.67 -17.41
N GLY A 153 3.84 3.03 -18.13
CA GLY A 153 5.23 3.41 -18.20
C GLY A 153 5.43 4.82 -18.78
N ARG A 154 6.58 5.43 -18.51
CA ARG A 154 7.02 6.71 -19.09
C ARG A 154 8.52 6.75 -19.30
N GLY A 155 8.97 7.78 -20.04
CA GLY A 155 10.37 8.02 -20.34
C GLY A 155 10.81 7.33 -21.63
N ASN A 156 12.02 7.65 -22.06
CA ASN A 156 12.68 7.08 -23.22
C ASN A 156 13.77 6.11 -22.77
N SER A 157 15.00 6.57 -22.54
CA SER A 157 16.11 5.74 -22.08
C SER A 157 15.81 5.04 -20.76
N THR A 158 15.23 5.74 -19.79
CA THR A 158 14.88 5.20 -18.47
C THR A 158 13.84 4.07 -18.48
N TRP A 159 13.12 3.91 -19.60
CA TRP A 159 12.20 2.78 -19.80
C TRP A 159 12.85 1.63 -20.56
N ASN A 160 13.69 1.95 -21.55
CA ASN A 160 14.18 0.98 -22.54
C ASN A 160 15.50 0.29 -22.13
N MET A 161 16.19 0.77 -21.09
CA MET A 161 17.53 0.27 -20.71
C MET A 161 17.51 -0.96 -19.78
N GLY A 162 16.37 -1.62 -19.58
CA GLY A 162 16.29 -2.83 -18.78
C GLY A 162 16.47 -2.64 -17.27
N TYR A 163 16.24 -1.42 -16.77
CA TYR A 163 16.33 -1.15 -15.35
C TYR A 163 15.24 -1.89 -14.57
N SER A 164 15.58 -2.35 -13.38
CA SER A 164 14.65 -3.06 -12.48
C SER A 164 13.60 -2.13 -11.86
N LYS A 165 13.84 -0.82 -11.83
CA LYS A 165 12.93 0.20 -11.29
C LYS A 165 12.54 1.17 -12.40
N LEU A 166 11.29 1.10 -12.85
CA LEU A 166 10.78 1.82 -13.99
C LEU A 166 9.94 3.04 -13.58
N PRO A 167 10.02 4.16 -14.31
CA PRO A 167 9.20 5.34 -14.03
C PRO A 167 7.78 5.19 -14.62
N TYR A 168 6.79 5.79 -13.93
CA TYR A 168 5.38 5.67 -14.29
C TYR A 168 4.72 7.03 -14.53
N LYS A 169 3.71 7.04 -15.41
CA LYS A 169 2.78 8.14 -15.61
C LYS A 169 1.42 7.73 -15.06
N ILE A 170 0.85 8.60 -14.23
CA ILE A 170 -0.44 8.39 -13.58
C ILE A 170 -1.42 9.44 -14.11
N LYS A 171 -2.64 8.98 -14.39
CA LYS A 171 -3.79 9.83 -14.70
C LYS A 171 -4.89 9.50 -13.69
N LEU A 172 -5.27 10.47 -12.88
CA LEU A 172 -6.36 10.35 -11.92
C LEU A 172 -7.72 10.44 -12.64
N ASP A 173 -8.77 9.91 -12.06
CA ASP A 173 -10.13 10.01 -12.58
C ASP A 173 -10.63 11.47 -12.56
N SER A 174 -10.24 12.23 -11.54
CA SER A 174 -10.56 13.65 -11.41
C SER A 174 -9.31 14.49 -11.11
N LYS A 175 -9.37 15.80 -11.35
CA LYS A 175 -8.30 16.72 -10.91
C LYS A 175 -8.26 16.74 -9.39
N THR A 176 -7.10 16.46 -8.83
CA THR A 176 -6.89 16.41 -7.38
C THR A 176 -5.60 17.13 -7.02
N ASN A 177 -5.63 17.83 -5.90
CA ASN A 177 -4.45 18.45 -5.31
C ASN A 177 -3.69 17.44 -4.46
N LEU A 178 -2.88 16.60 -5.09
CA LEU A 178 -2.05 15.65 -4.34
C LEU A 178 -0.97 16.41 -3.55
N LEU A 179 -0.90 16.13 -2.25
CA LEU A 179 0.14 16.63 -1.35
C LEU A 179 0.32 18.17 -1.36
N GLY A 180 -0.71 18.93 -1.76
CA GLY A 180 -0.61 20.39 -1.86
C GLY A 180 0.17 20.91 -3.09
N PHE A 181 0.41 20.07 -4.10
CA PHE A 181 1.21 20.42 -5.28
C PHE A 181 0.41 21.03 -6.42
N GLY A 182 -0.88 21.26 -6.21
CA GLY A 182 -1.80 21.87 -7.19
C GLY A 182 -2.75 20.86 -7.82
N ASN A 183 -3.86 21.36 -8.36
CA ASN A 183 -4.89 20.54 -8.98
C ASN A 183 -4.44 20.00 -10.35
N SER A 184 -4.25 18.71 -10.44
CA SER A 184 -3.89 18.00 -11.68
C SER A 184 -4.55 16.63 -11.77
N LYS A 185 -4.83 16.20 -13.02
CA LYS A 185 -5.12 14.80 -13.32
C LYS A 185 -3.84 14.00 -13.61
N HIS A 186 -2.77 14.65 -13.99
CA HIS A 186 -1.57 14.01 -14.52
C HIS A 186 -0.41 14.15 -13.56
N TRP A 187 0.12 13.01 -13.16
CA TRP A 187 1.23 12.89 -12.22
C TRP A 187 2.27 11.93 -12.77
N ALA A 188 3.46 12.00 -12.23
CA ALA A 188 4.53 11.07 -12.56
C ALA A 188 5.25 10.58 -11.30
N LEU A 189 5.62 9.31 -11.33
CA LEU A 189 6.55 8.69 -10.41
C LEU A 189 7.90 8.55 -11.14
N LEU A 190 8.84 9.40 -10.78
CA LEU A 190 10.20 9.37 -11.32
C LEU A 190 11.01 8.32 -10.55
N ALA A 191 11.55 7.35 -11.25
CA ALA A 191 12.32 6.28 -10.62
C ALA A 191 13.67 6.76 -10.07
N ASN A 192 14.26 7.80 -10.68
CA ASN A 192 15.61 8.30 -10.37
C ASN A 192 16.66 7.18 -10.29
N TYR A 193 16.53 6.13 -11.11
CA TYR A 193 17.33 4.90 -11.01
C TYR A 193 18.83 5.15 -11.19
N MET A 194 19.20 6.11 -12.03
CA MET A 194 20.60 6.47 -12.30
C MET A 194 21.19 7.46 -11.28
N ASP A 195 20.42 7.88 -10.32
CA ASP A 195 20.82 8.80 -9.26
C ASP A 195 20.83 8.07 -7.91
N GLU A 196 22.00 7.62 -7.47
CA GLU A 196 22.17 6.90 -6.21
C GLU A 196 21.70 7.71 -4.99
N SER A 197 21.79 9.05 -5.07
CA SER A 197 21.29 9.94 -4.01
C SER A 197 19.79 10.08 -3.99
N LEU A 198 19.09 9.80 -5.12
CA LEU A 198 17.66 10.03 -5.36
C LEU A 198 17.24 11.51 -5.20
N LEU A 199 18.19 12.44 -5.11
CA LEU A 199 17.93 13.83 -4.74
C LEU A 199 18.22 14.87 -5.86
N ARG A 200 18.95 14.51 -6.92
CA ARG A 200 19.35 15.48 -7.95
C ARG A 200 18.17 16.24 -8.56
N ASN A 201 17.15 15.52 -9.00
CA ASN A 201 15.93 16.14 -9.53
C ASN A 201 15.21 16.99 -8.49
N LYS A 202 15.07 16.46 -7.25
CA LYS A 202 14.42 17.18 -6.15
C LYS A 202 15.15 18.50 -5.86
N THR A 203 16.47 18.45 -5.73
CA THR A 203 17.30 19.63 -5.47
C THR A 203 17.19 20.65 -6.60
N SER A 204 17.22 20.21 -7.86
CA SER A 204 17.07 21.11 -9.01
C SER A 204 15.72 21.80 -9.04
N TYR A 205 14.63 21.07 -8.74
CA TYR A 205 13.29 21.66 -8.68
C TYR A 205 13.16 22.65 -7.53
N ASP A 206 13.66 22.32 -6.36
CA ASP A 206 13.62 23.21 -5.19
C ASP A 206 14.45 24.47 -5.42
N LEU A 207 15.63 24.36 -6.04
CA LEU A 207 16.48 25.49 -6.40
C LEU A 207 15.77 26.40 -7.40
N SER A 208 15.19 25.83 -8.46
CA SER A 208 14.42 26.60 -9.46
C SER A 208 13.29 27.39 -8.81
N GLY A 209 12.57 26.78 -7.86
CA GLY A 209 11.52 27.48 -7.11
C GLY A 209 12.06 28.63 -6.25
N LYS A 210 13.21 28.44 -5.59
CA LYS A 210 13.86 29.50 -4.80
C LYS A 210 14.38 30.65 -5.69
N MET A 211 14.71 30.37 -6.93
CA MET A 211 15.14 31.38 -7.92
C MET A 211 13.94 32.07 -8.59
N GLY A 212 12.70 31.78 -8.21
CA GLY A 212 11.51 32.36 -8.82
C GLY A 212 11.16 31.84 -10.22
N MET A 213 11.80 30.74 -10.67
CA MET A 213 11.50 30.11 -11.94
C MET A 213 10.30 29.19 -11.86
N ILE A 214 9.72 28.85 -13.02
CA ILE A 214 8.68 27.80 -13.09
C ILE A 214 9.31 26.46 -12.69
N TYR A 215 8.75 25.79 -11.72
CA TYR A 215 9.26 24.52 -11.21
C TYR A 215 8.14 23.52 -10.89
N LEU A 216 8.51 22.26 -10.77
CA LEU A 216 7.62 21.19 -10.35
C LEU A 216 7.74 20.98 -8.84
N LYS A 217 6.63 21.18 -8.12
CA LYS A 217 6.53 20.71 -6.75
C LYS A 217 6.61 19.19 -6.73
N SER A 218 7.41 18.65 -5.84
CA SER A 218 7.66 17.21 -5.77
C SER A 218 8.07 16.78 -4.37
N THR A 219 7.88 15.50 -4.09
CA THR A 219 8.38 14.85 -2.87
C THR A 219 8.76 13.41 -3.15
N ASN A 220 9.66 12.86 -2.32
CA ASN A 220 9.93 11.44 -2.34
C ASN A 220 8.80 10.68 -1.63
N VAL A 221 8.45 9.53 -2.18
CA VAL A 221 7.41 8.63 -1.69
C VAL A 221 7.90 7.19 -1.78
N GLU A 222 7.42 6.35 -0.90
CA GLU A 222 7.59 4.90 -1.02
C GLU A 222 6.46 4.33 -1.86
N VAL A 223 6.77 3.45 -2.81
CA VAL A 223 5.75 2.85 -3.70
C VAL A 223 5.63 1.36 -3.43
N ILE A 224 4.40 0.94 -3.18
CA ILE A 224 3.99 -0.45 -3.08
C ILE A 224 3.10 -0.75 -4.29
N LEU A 225 3.56 -1.62 -5.18
CA LEU A 225 2.83 -2.03 -6.37
C LEU A 225 2.36 -3.47 -6.23
N ASN A 226 1.05 -3.70 -6.25
CA ASN A 226 0.43 -5.02 -6.08
C ASN A 226 0.95 -5.76 -4.82
N GLY A 227 1.08 -5.02 -3.71
CA GLY A 227 1.57 -5.56 -2.43
C GLY A 227 3.08 -5.76 -2.32
N VAL A 228 3.85 -5.44 -3.37
CA VAL A 228 5.32 -5.57 -3.40
C VAL A 228 5.96 -4.20 -3.36
N TYR A 229 7.00 -4.04 -2.55
CA TYR A 229 7.78 -2.80 -2.50
C TYR A 229 8.51 -2.57 -3.83
N ALA A 230 8.16 -1.50 -4.52
CA ALA A 230 8.73 -1.11 -5.82
C ALA A 230 9.90 -0.13 -5.69
N GLY A 231 10.09 0.48 -4.51
CA GLY A 231 11.18 1.39 -4.22
C GLY A 231 10.73 2.82 -3.87
N ASN A 232 11.71 3.67 -3.61
CA ASN A 232 11.51 5.10 -3.42
C ASN A 232 11.37 5.79 -4.78
N TYR A 233 10.35 6.62 -4.95
CA TYR A 233 10.08 7.40 -6.16
C TYR A 233 9.93 8.87 -5.81
N GLN A 234 10.19 9.73 -6.78
CA GLN A 234 9.81 11.14 -6.68
C GLN A 234 8.44 11.34 -7.34
N LEU A 235 7.43 11.67 -6.54
CA LEU A 235 6.10 12.05 -7.04
C LEU A 235 6.13 13.50 -7.47
N VAL A 236 5.74 13.78 -8.72
CA VAL A 236 5.73 15.12 -9.29
C VAL A 236 4.45 15.36 -10.10
N GLY A 237 4.00 16.62 -10.16
CA GLY A 237 3.01 17.04 -11.14
C GLY A 237 3.56 16.87 -12.57
N ASN A 238 2.75 16.42 -13.51
CA ASN A 238 3.18 16.33 -14.91
C ASN A 238 2.90 17.65 -15.63
N VAL A 239 3.96 18.35 -16.00
CA VAL A 239 3.82 19.55 -16.85
C VAL A 239 3.23 19.11 -18.20
N ARG A 240 2.16 19.75 -18.60
CA ARG A 240 1.74 19.81 -20.01
C ARG A 240 2.28 21.12 -20.58
N ILE A 241 3.15 21.00 -21.56
CA ILE A 241 3.50 22.07 -22.47
C ILE A 241 2.39 22.16 -23.50
#